data_ccfbad59ef9340df191103c25e2e28ed
#
_entry.id   ccfbad59ef9340df191103c25e2e28ed
#
_cell.length_a   1.000
_cell.length_b   1.000
_cell.length_c   1.000
_cell.angle_alpha   90.00
_cell.angle_beta   90.00
_cell.angle_gamma   90.00
#
_symmetry.space_group_name_H-M   'P 1'
#
loop_
_entity.id
_entity.type
_entity.pdbx_description
1 polymer ?
#
loop_
_entity_poly.entity_id
_entity_poly.type
_entity_poly.pdbx_seq_one_letter_code
_entity_poly.pdbx_strand_id
1 'polypeptide(L)'
;MHAPERSLPAAHAARLILVLSLTPTIGLGIGRFAYSLVLPDMRDSLGWSYSAAGFMNTINAAGYLAGALIASALVKRLGLSAVVRWGTVAAVVSLALCALSGNFVVLSFARLLAGIGAAVGFVASGALAATIAQSKPERANFLLSLFYAGPGSGILLSGLIAPFTLQAFGPGSWWIVWWAMTLLAIVLTLPLLLAPIGIDAGMVGAAQAKFSIKPVWIYLAGYFLFGAGYIA
;
A
#
# COMPACT_ATOMS: atom_id res chain seq x y z
N MET A 1 6.30 -2.67 41.78
CA MET A 1 6.83 -3.90 41.19
C MET A 1 6.43 -3.87 39.73
N HIS A 2 7.30 -3.33 38.83
CA HIS A 2 7.04 -3.30 37.39
C HIS A 2 7.26 -4.72 36.85
N ALA A 3 6.19 -5.28 36.26
CA ALA A 3 6.35 -6.52 35.48
C ALA A 3 7.36 -6.25 34.36
N PRO A 4 8.32 -7.14 34.10
CA PRO A 4 9.26 -6.95 33.01
C PRO A 4 8.49 -6.88 31.69
N GLU A 5 8.57 -5.74 31.00
CA GLU A 5 8.11 -5.62 29.61
C GLU A 5 8.75 -6.73 28.79
N ARG A 6 7.96 -7.69 28.32
CA ARG A 6 8.44 -8.74 27.42
C ARG A 6 8.79 -8.08 26.09
N SER A 7 10.00 -7.54 26.02
CA SER A 7 10.51 -7.00 24.77
C SER A 7 10.63 -8.11 23.73
N LEU A 8 9.97 -7.96 22.57
CA LEU A 8 10.06 -8.90 21.46
C LEU A 8 11.55 -9.17 21.09
N PRO A 9 11.96 -10.41 20.80
CA PRO A 9 13.29 -10.67 20.26
C PRO A 9 13.52 -9.86 18.98
N ALA A 10 14.74 -9.34 18.77
CA ALA A 10 15.05 -8.47 17.63
C ALA A 10 14.76 -9.13 16.26
N ALA A 11 15.04 -10.43 16.12
CA ALA A 11 14.73 -11.19 14.92
C ALA A 11 13.22 -11.29 14.68
N HIS A 12 12.41 -11.41 15.74
CA HIS A 12 10.96 -11.46 15.65
C HIS A 12 10.39 -10.09 15.23
N ALA A 13 10.91 -8.99 15.78
CA ALA A 13 10.53 -7.64 15.37
C ALA A 13 10.83 -7.39 13.88
N ALA A 14 12.02 -7.75 13.41
CA ALA A 14 12.38 -7.62 11.98
C ALA A 14 11.49 -8.46 11.07
N ARG A 15 11.14 -9.69 11.47
CA ARG A 15 10.21 -10.54 10.72
C ARG A 15 8.80 -9.92 10.62
N LEU A 16 8.28 -9.39 11.71
CA LEU A 16 6.97 -8.71 11.70
C LEU A 16 6.99 -7.47 10.81
N ILE A 17 8.05 -6.67 10.86
CA ILE A 17 8.23 -5.51 9.98
C ILE A 17 8.30 -5.91 8.50
N LEU A 18 9.03 -6.98 8.17
CA LEU A 18 9.04 -7.53 6.80
C LEU A 18 7.64 -7.96 6.34
N VAL A 19 6.88 -8.62 7.19
CA VAL A 19 5.49 -8.98 6.86
C VAL A 19 4.63 -7.73 6.67
N LEU A 20 4.74 -6.73 7.53
CA LEU A 20 3.98 -5.48 7.42
C LEU A 20 4.37 -4.69 6.17
N SER A 21 5.65 -4.73 5.73
CA SER A 21 6.12 -4.06 4.51
C SER A 21 5.47 -4.60 3.23
N LEU A 22 4.93 -5.83 3.25
CA LEU A 22 4.21 -6.39 2.11
C LEU A 22 2.93 -5.62 1.78
N THR A 23 2.30 -4.97 2.77
CA THR A 23 1.13 -4.11 2.54
C THR A 23 1.45 -2.94 1.59
N PRO A 24 2.43 -2.07 1.85
CA PRO A 24 2.81 -1.02 0.91
C PRO A 24 3.50 -1.57 -0.36
N THR A 25 4.15 -2.74 -0.32
CA THR A 25 4.63 -3.42 -1.53
C THR A 25 3.49 -3.66 -2.51
N ILE A 26 2.37 -4.22 -2.03
CA ILE A 26 1.19 -4.54 -2.86
C ILE A 26 0.47 -3.25 -3.25
N GLY A 27 0.10 -2.41 -2.28
CA GLY A 27 -0.75 -1.24 -2.53
C GLY A 27 -0.07 -0.13 -3.31
N LEU A 28 1.14 0.26 -2.92
CA LEU A 28 1.90 1.36 -3.53
C LEU A 28 2.82 0.86 -4.64
N GLY A 29 3.62 -0.16 -4.37
CA GLY A 29 4.59 -0.67 -5.34
C GLY A 29 3.93 -1.34 -6.54
N ILE A 30 3.06 -2.32 -6.32
CA ILE A 30 2.39 -3.05 -7.40
C ILE A 30 1.16 -2.29 -7.89
N GLY A 31 0.20 -2.01 -7.00
CA GLY A 31 -1.11 -1.48 -7.38
C GLY A 31 -1.09 -0.11 -8.06
N ARG A 32 -0.18 0.76 -7.66
CA ARG A 32 -0.06 2.10 -8.24
C ARG A 32 0.89 2.13 -9.44
N PHE A 33 2.11 1.60 -9.30
CA PHE A 33 3.15 1.73 -10.33
C PHE A 33 2.94 0.81 -11.53
N ALA A 34 2.39 -0.40 -11.34
CA ALA A 34 2.11 -1.29 -12.47
C ALA A 34 1.20 -0.63 -13.52
N TYR A 35 0.26 0.24 -13.10
CA TYR A 35 -0.62 0.94 -14.04
C TYR A 35 0.15 1.78 -15.05
N SER A 36 1.16 2.53 -14.62
CA SER A 36 1.96 3.37 -15.53
C SER A 36 2.70 2.55 -16.59
N LEU A 37 3.09 1.32 -16.24
CA LEU A 37 3.78 0.41 -17.17
C LEU A 37 2.82 -0.24 -18.18
N VAL A 38 1.59 -0.49 -17.77
CA VAL A 38 0.55 -1.15 -18.58
C VAL A 38 -0.28 -0.13 -19.38
N LEU A 39 -0.28 1.13 -18.96
CA LEU A 39 -1.12 2.18 -19.51
C LEU A 39 -1.02 2.35 -21.05
N PRO A 40 0.17 2.35 -21.68
CA PRO A 40 0.24 2.47 -23.13
C PRO A 40 -0.51 1.35 -23.85
N ASP A 41 -0.31 0.12 -23.44
CA ASP A 41 -0.97 -1.05 -24.03
C ASP A 41 -2.48 -1.06 -23.78
N MET A 42 -2.92 -0.69 -22.56
CA MET A 42 -4.35 -0.51 -22.23
C MET A 42 -4.99 0.58 -23.08
N ARG A 43 -4.33 1.74 -23.20
CA ARG A 43 -4.86 2.89 -23.94
C ARG A 43 -5.07 2.51 -25.41
N ASP A 44 -4.07 1.90 -26.04
CA ASP A 44 -4.11 1.54 -27.44
C ASP A 44 -5.12 0.42 -27.73
N SER A 45 -5.17 -0.60 -26.87
CA SER A 45 -6.09 -1.74 -27.00
C SER A 45 -7.56 -1.37 -26.73
N LEU A 46 -7.80 -0.45 -25.80
CA LEU A 46 -9.16 -0.03 -25.39
C LEU A 46 -9.64 1.22 -26.14
N GLY A 47 -8.81 1.80 -27.01
CA GLY A 47 -9.13 3.00 -27.77
C GLY A 47 -9.31 4.26 -26.90
N TRP A 48 -8.56 4.36 -25.81
CA TRP A 48 -8.70 5.48 -24.87
C TRP A 48 -7.97 6.73 -25.34
N SER A 49 -8.59 7.89 -25.07
CA SER A 49 -7.89 9.16 -25.13
C SER A 49 -6.86 9.28 -23.98
N TYR A 50 -5.90 10.19 -24.13
CA TYR A 50 -4.97 10.51 -23.02
C TYR A 50 -5.70 10.99 -21.77
N SER A 51 -6.80 11.73 -21.92
CA SER A 51 -7.62 12.18 -20.79
C SER A 51 -8.28 11.01 -20.05
N ALA A 52 -8.81 10.01 -20.78
CA ALA A 52 -9.39 8.82 -20.18
C ALA A 52 -8.32 8.00 -19.44
N ALA A 53 -7.16 7.86 -20.04
CA ALA A 53 -6.01 7.19 -19.42
C ALA A 53 -5.52 7.91 -18.16
N GLY A 54 -5.39 9.25 -18.19
CA GLY A 54 -5.03 10.06 -17.03
C GLY A 54 -6.08 10.04 -15.92
N PHE A 55 -7.38 9.98 -16.28
CA PHE A 55 -8.47 9.87 -15.32
C PHE A 55 -8.33 8.65 -14.39
N MET A 56 -7.81 7.53 -14.88
CA MET A 56 -7.56 6.33 -14.07
C MET A 56 -6.54 6.57 -12.96
N ASN A 57 -5.54 7.43 -13.17
CA ASN A 57 -4.62 7.85 -12.11
C ASN A 57 -5.28 8.82 -11.13
N THR A 58 -6.07 9.76 -11.65
CA THR A 58 -6.81 10.72 -10.82
C THR A 58 -7.78 10.01 -9.88
N ILE A 59 -8.56 9.05 -10.37
CA ILE A 59 -9.52 8.30 -9.54
C ILE A 59 -8.80 7.43 -8.50
N ASN A 60 -7.63 6.86 -8.82
CA ASN A 60 -6.81 6.16 -7.85
C ASN A 60 -6.28 7.09 -6.76
N ALA A 61 -5.81 8.29 -7.13
CA ALA A 61 -5.36 9.30 -6.17
C ALA A 61 -6.51 9.79 -5.27
N ALA A 62 -7.71 9.99 -5.83
CA ALA A 62 -8.91 10.31 -5.06
C ALA A 62 -9.27 9.20 -4.07
N GLY A 63 -9.18 7.94 -4.51
CA GLY A 63 -9.34 6.77 -3.63
C GLY A 63 -8.33 6.75 -2.51
N TYR A 64 -7.06 7.04 -2.80
CA TYR A 64 -6.00 7.10 -1.80
C TYR A 64 -6.26 8.19 -0.75
N LEU A 65 -6.68 9.38 -1.19
CA LEU A 65 -7.07 10.47 -0.27
C LEU A 65 -8.25 10.06 0.60
N ALA A 66 -9.31 9.50 0.02
CA ALA A 66 -10.47 9.03 0.76
C ALA A 66 -10.08 7.96 1.78
N GLY A 67 -9.25 6.97 1.37
CA GLY A 67 -8.74 5.92 2.24
C GLY A 67 -7.93 6.48 3.41
N ALA A 68 -7.04 7.45 3.17
CA ALA A 68 -6.24 8.09 4.21
C ALA A 68 -7.11 8.82 5.23
N LEU A 69 -8.16 9.52 4.80
CA LEU A 69 -9.09 10.24 5.67
C LEU A 69 -9.91 9.31 6.57
N ILE A 70 -10.33 8.16 6.06
CA ILE A 70 -11.14 7.20 6.82
C ILE A 70 -10.30 6.21 7.64
N ALA A 71 -9.00 6.07 7.36
CA ALA A 71 -8.13 5.05 7.96
C ALA A 71 -8.18 5.07 9.50
N SER A 72 -8.06 6.25 10.12
CA SER A 72 -8.09 6.37 11.57
C SER A 72 -9.43 5.97 12.19
N ALA A 73 -10.54 6.25 11.53
CA ALA A 73 -11.87 5.83 11.97
C ALA A 73 -12.04 4.31 11.86
N LEU A 74 -11.52 3.71 10.78
CA LEU A 74 -11.52 2.26 10.60
C LEU A 74 -10.65 1.56 11.65
N VAL A 75 -9.45 2.10 11.93
CA VAL A 75 -8.57 1.56 12.98
C VAL A 75 -9.23 1.59 14.35
N LYS A 76 -9.93 2.66 14.69
CA LYS A 76 -10.68 2.76 15.96
C LYS A 76 -11.80 1.73 16.08
N ARG A 77 -12.44 1.35 14.97
CA ARG A 77 -13.57 0.41 14.96
C ARG A 77 -13.14 -1.05 14.85
N LEU A 78 -12.15 -1.34 14.03
CA LEU A 78 -11.77 -2.70 13.64
C LEU A 78 -10.42 -3.15 14.21
N GLY A 79 -9.61 -2.22 14.69
CA GLY A 79 -8.24 -2.46 15.13
C GLY A 79 -7.23 -2.48 13.97
N LEU A 80 -5.95 -2.25 14.30
CA LEU A 80 -4.87 -2.09 13.32
C LEU A 80 -4.71 -3.33 12.43
N SER A 81 -4.66 -4.51 13.03
CA SER A 81 -4.42 -5.78 12.30
C SER A 81 -5.52 -6.10 11.29
N ALA A 82 -6.78 -5.88 11.65
CA ALA A 82 -7.90 -6.07 10.74
C ALA A 82 -7.85 -5.08 9.57
N VAL A 83 -7.53 -3.82 9.86
CA VAL A 83 -7.44 -2.75 8.84
C VAL A 83 -6.29 -3.02 7.86
N VAL A 84 -5.13 -3.51 8.33
CA VAL A 84 -4.03 -3.96 7.46
C VAL A 84 -4.52 -5.05 6.51
N ARG A 85 -5.16 -6.09 7.04
CA ARG A 85 -5.63 -7.23 6.25
C ARG A 85 -6.68 -6.82 5.23
N TRP A 86 -7.72 -6.12 5.65
CA TRP A 86 -8.80 -5.69 4.76
C TRP A 86 -8.32 -4.68 3.70
N GLY A 87 -7.43 -3.75 4.06
CA GLY A 87 -6.81 -2.83 3.11
C GLY A 87 -5.99 -3.57 2.04
N THR A 88 -5.20 -4.56 2.46
CA THR A 88 -4.42 -5.39 1.53
C THR A 88 -5.31 -6.24 0.63
N VAL A 89 -6.34 -6.88 1.20
CA VAL A 89 -7.32 -7.67 0.41
C VAL A 89 -8.05 -6.78 -0.60
N ALA A 90 -8.47 -5.58 -0.22
CA ALA A 90 -9.09 -4.63 -1.14
C ALA A 90 -8.15 -4.25 -2.30
N ALA A 91 -6.85 -4.05 -2.02
CA ALA A 91 -5.85 -3.81 -3.06
C ALA A 91 -5.72 -5.02 -4.00
N VAL A 92 -5.66 -6.24 -3.49
CA VAL A 92 -5.60 -7.48 -4.32
C VAL A 92 -6.85 -7.64 -5.18
N VAL A 93 -8.03 -7.46 -4.61
CA VAL A 93 -9.31 -7.52 -5.35
C VAL A 93 -9.34 -6.48 -6.46
N SER A 94 -8.80 -5.28 -6.22
CA SER A 94 -8.73 -4.24 -7.25
C SER A 94 -7.85 -4.64 -8.45
N LEU A 95 -6.73 -5.33 -8.21
CA LEU A 95 -5.87 -5.86 -9.27
C LEU A 95 -6.60 -6.92 -10.10
N ALA A 96 -7.32 -7.84 -9.45
CA ALA A 96 -8.13 -8.84 -10.12
C ALA A 96 -9.23 -8.20 -10.98
N LEU A 97 -9.91 -7.18 -10.48
CA LEU A 97 -10.91 -6.43 -11.25
C LEU A 97 -10.29 -5.75 -12.48
N CYS A 98 -9.07 -5.22 -12.37
CA CYS A 98 -8.35 -4.67 -13.52
C CYS A 98 -8.00 -5.75 -14.57
N ALA A 99 -7.81 -7.01 -14.15
CA ALA A 99 -7.55 -8.12 -15.07
C ALA A 99 -8.81 -8.67 -15.76
N LEU A 100 -9.96 -8.57 -15.09
CA LEU A 100 -11.21 -9.19 -15.52
C LEU A 100 -12.01 -8.37 -16.53
N SER A 101 -11.78 -7.08 -16.66
CA SER A 101 -12.65 -6.22 -17.46
C SER A 101 -11.90 -5.09 -18.15
N GLY A 102 -12.23 -4.86 -19.44
CA GLY A 102 -11.84 -3.66 -20.19
C GLY A 102 -12.87 -2.52 -20.11
N ASN A 103 -13.96 -2.70 -19.34
CA ASN A 103 -14.98 -1.68 -19.21
C ASN A 103 -14.47 -0.50 -18.37
N PHE A 104 -14.59 0.72 -18.88
CA PHE A 104 -14.09 1.95 -18.26
C PHE A 104 -14.63 2.18 -16.84
N VAL A 105 -15.92 1.91 -16.62
CA VAL A 105 -16.55 2.11 -15.30
C VAL A 105 -16.03 1.09 -14.28
N VAL A 106 -15.90 -0.18 -14.68
CA VAL A 106 -15.34 -1.25 -13.83
C VAL A 106 -13.90 -0.93 -13.48
N LEU A 107 -13.09 -0.53 -14.45
CA LEU A 107 -11.70 -0.14 -14.23
C LEU A 107 -11.58 1.10 -13.34
N SER A 108 -12.46 2.10 -13.51
CA SER A 108 -12.50 3.28 -12.62
C SER A 108 -12.81 2.88 -11.17
N PHE A 109 -13.77 2.00 -10.95
CA PHE A 109 -14.08 1.45 -9.62
C PHE A 109 -12.90 0.65 -9.05
N ALA A 110 -12.29 -0.19 -9.87
CA ALA A 110 -11.09 -0.95 -9.46
C ALA A 110 -9.95 -0.01 -9.04
N ARG A 111 -9.68 1.05 -9.81
CA ARG A 111 -8.65 2.04 -9.48
C ARG A 111 -8.97 2.85 -8.22
N LEU A 112 -10.24 3.21 -8.01
CA LEU A 112 -10.70 3.83 -6.76
C LEU A 112 -10.46 2.90 -5.56
N LEU A 113 -10.88 1.64 -5.68
CA LEU A 113 -10.70 0.62 -4.64
C LEU A 113 -9.22 0.36 -4.35
N ALA A 114 -8.37 0.32 -5.40
CA ALA A 114 -6.92 0.22 -5.25
C ALA A 114 -6.35 1.35 -4.38
N GLY A 115 -6.76 2.59 -4.64
CA GLY A 115 -6.34 3.75 -3.86
C GLY A 115 -6.78 3.66 -2.41
N ILE A 116 -8.05 3.37 -2.15
CA ILE A 116 -8.60 3.22 -0.79
C ILE A 116 -7.86 2.11 -0.04
N GLY A 117 -7.75 0.92 -0.62
CA GLY A 117 -7.10 -0.22 0.00
C GLY A 117 -5.63 0.03 0.31
N ALA A 118 -4.90 0.64 -0.63
CA ALA A 118 -3.50 1.02 -0.44
C ALA A 118 -3.30 2.01 0.71
N ALA A 119 -4.12 3.08 0.78
CA ALA A 119 -4.02 4.09 1.83
C ALA A 119 -4.37 3.55 3.21
N VAL A 120 -5.49 2.84 3.32
CA VAL A 120 -5.97 2.25 4.57
C VAL A 120 -4.94 1.24 5.10
N GLY A 121 -4.46 0.34 4.23
CA GLY A 121 -3.43 -0.64 4.58
C GLY A 121 -2.11 0.01 4.97
N PHE A 122 -1.63 1.00 4.22
CA PHE A 122 -0.38 1.70 4.50
C PHE A 122 -0.39 2.44 5.83
N VAL A 123 -1.47 3.21 6.12
CA VAL A 123 -1.61 3.93 7.38
C VAL A 123 -1.61 2.97 8.57
N ALA A 124 -2.37 1.89 8.49
CA ALA A 124 -2.46 0.92 9.59
C ALA A 124 -1.16 0.12 9.77
N SER A 125 -0.55 -0.37 8.68
CA SER A 125 0.72 -1.10 8.75
C SER A 125 1.88 -0.23 9.20
N GLY A 126 1.91 1.05 8.77
CA GLY A 126 2.90 2.04 9.22
C GLY A 126 2.78 2.34 10.72
N ALA A 127 1.56 2.46 11.25
CA ALA A 127 1.34 2.63 12.68
C ALA A 127 1.83 1.41 13.49
N LEU A 128 1.55 0.19 13.03
CA LEU A 128 2.08 -1.03 13.64
C LEU A 128 3.61 -1.09 13.57
N ALA A 129 4.19 -0.77 12.42
CA ALA A 129 5.63 -0.74 12.23
C ALA A 129 6.30 0.27 13.16
N ALA A 130 5.72 1.46 13.31
CA ALA A 130 6.21 2.49 14.22
C ALA A 130 6.17 2.01 15.70
N THR A 131 5.09 1.35 16.12
CA THR A 131 4.96 0.80 17.47
C THR A 131 6.01 -0.28 17.73
N ILE A 132 6.25 -1.19 16.77
CA ILE A 132 7.30 -2.21 16.88
C ILE A 132 8.69 -1.54 16.95
N ALA A 133 8.95 -0.53 16.11
CA ALA A 133 10.23 0.17 16.11
C ALA A 133 10.49 0.90 17.43
N GLN A 134 9.46 1.53 18.04
CA GLN A 134 9.57 2.19 19.34
C GLN A 134 9.90 1.21 20.48
N SER A 135 9.51 -0.06 20.39
CA SER A 135 9.88 -1.08 21.37
C SER A 135 11.36 -1.47 21.30
N LYS A 136 12.11 -1.00 20.28
CA LYS A 136 13.53 -1.27 20.01
C LYS A 136 14.25 0.00 19.57
N PRO A 137 14.43 0.98 20.45
CA PRO A 137 14.96 2.31 20.09
C PRO A 137 16.31 2.24 19.37
N GLU A 138 17.20 1.31 19.80
CA GLU A 138 18.52 1.09 19.22
C GLU A 138 18.50 0.60 17.76
N ARG A 139 17.37 0.07 17.31
CA ARG A 139 17.15 -0.46 15.93
C ARG A 139 15.99 0.19 15.21
N ALA A 140 15.37 1.20 15.79
CA ALA A 140 14.17 1.82 15.25
C ALA A 140 14.35 2.31 13.81
N ASN A 141 15.45 2.98 13.50
CA ASN A 141 15.76 3.44 12.15
C ASN A 141 15.89 2.30 11.14
N PHE A 142 16.58 1.21 11.52
CA PHE A 142 16.70 0.04 10.67
C PHE A 142 15.35 -0.61 10.40
N LEU A 143 14.52 -0.80 11.43
CA LEU A 143 13.20 -1.41 11.31
C LEU A 143 12.27 -0.58 10.42
N LEU A 144 12.25 0.73 10.60
CA LEU A 144 11.46 1.63 9.74
C LEU A 144 11.98 1.66 8.31
N SER A 145 13.30 1.67 8.09
CA SER A 145 13.87 1.58 6.74
C SER A 145 13.46 0.29 6.04
N LEU A 146 13.44 -0.84 6.78
CA LEU A 146 12.97 -2.12 6.26
C LEU A 146 11.49 -2.09 5.86
N PHE A 147 10.64 -1.42 6.65
CA PHE A 147 9.24 -1.19 6.30
C PHE A 147 9.08 -0.36 5.03
N TYR A 148 9.78 0.77 4.94
CA TYR A 148 9.70 1.69 3.80
C TYR A 148 10.42 1.18 2.54
N ALA A 149 11.21 0.11 2.62
CA ALA A 149 11.73 -0.59 1.44
C ALA A 149 10.63 -1.36 0.67
N GLY A 150 9.47 -1.60 1.32
CA GLY A 150 8.33 -2.31 0.71
C GLY A 150 7.86 -1.71 -0.61
N PRO A 151 7.49 -0.42 -0.69
CA PRO A 151 7.10 0.20 -1.95
C PRO A 151 8.13 0.02 -3.07
N GLY A 152 9.42 0.23 -2.76
CA GLY A 152 10.52 0.06 -3.72
C GLY A 152 10.63 -1.37 -4.25
N SER A 153 10.46 -2.38 -3.39
CA SER A 153 10.45 -3.78 -3.82
C SER A 153 9.27 -4.08 -4.75
N GLY A 154 8.09 -3.54 -4.48
CA GLY A 154 6.92 -3.67 -5.35
C GLY A 154 7.11 -2.98 -6.71
N ILE A 155 7.75 -1.80 -6.73
CA ILE A 155 8.11 -1.09 -7.97
C ILE A 155 9.07 -1.95 -8.79
N LEU A 156 10.11 -2.52 -8.16
CA LEU A 156 11.07 -3.39 -8.82
C LEU A 156 10.37 -4.62 -9.43
N LEU A 157 9.53 -5.30 -8.65
CA LEU A 157 8.80 -6.48 -9.11
C LEU A 157 7.86 -6.14 -10.29
N SER A 158 7.09 -5.06 -10.19
CA SER A 158 6.21 -4.65 -11.30
C SER A 158 7.01 -4.19 -12.52
N GLY A 159 8.15 -3.50 -12.31
CA GLY A 159 9.05 -3.05 -13.36
C GLY A 159 9.73 -4.19 -14.14
N LEU A 160 9.89 -5.34 -13.50
CA LEU A 160 10.40 -6.55 -14.18
C LEU A 160 9.27 -7.33 -14.86
N ILE A 161 8.19 -7.60 -14.15
CA ILE A 161 7.12 -8.49 -14.62
C ILE A 161 6.32 -7.86 -15.76
N ALA A 162 5.95 -6.57 -15.67
CA ALA A 162 5.07 -5.96 -16.67
C ALA A 162 5.70 -5.88 -18.05
N PRO A 163 6.93 -5.33 -18.25
CA PRO A 163 7.56 -5.30 -19.57
C PRO A 163 7.85 -6.69 -20.12
N PHE A 164 8.32 -7.61 -19.27
CA PHE A 164 8.58 -8.99 -19.69
C PHE A 164 7.30 -9.67 -20.20
N THR A 165 6.17 -9.50 -19.49
CA THR A 165 4.89 -10.06 -19.89
C THR A 165 4.40 -9.46 -21.22
N LEU A 166 4.45 -8.13 -21.36
CA LEU A 166 4.05 -7.45 -22.58
C LEU A 166 4.91 -7.86 -23.79
N GLN A 167 6.22 -8.03 -23.57
CA GLN A 167 7.12 -8.51 -24.63
C GLN A 167 6.84 -9.96 -25.02
N ALA A 168 6.52 -10.83 -24.06
CA ALA A 168 6.28 -12.26 -24.31
C ALA A 168 4.94 -12.52 -25.01
N PHE A 169 3.90 -11.76 -24.68
CA PHE A 169 2.54 -12.00 -25.19
C PHE A 169 2.07 -10.99 -26.25
N GLY A 170 2.84 -9.92 -26.47
CA GLY A 170 2.57 -8.91 -27.50
C GLY A 170 1.51 -7.87 -27.11
N PRO A 171 1.20 -6.94 -28.05
CA PRO A 171 0.23 -5.87 -27.83
C PRO A 171 -1.16 -6.40 -27.49
N GLY A 172 -1.86 -5.70 -26.58
CA GLY A 172 -3.19 -6.10 -26.09
C GLY A 172 -3.16 -7.08 -24.92
N SER A 173 -1.98 -7.42 -24.41
CA SER A 173 -1.82 -8.37 -23.31
C SER A 173 -1.84 -7.74 -21.92
N TRP A 174 -2.25 -6.49 -21.78
CA TRP A 174 -2.36 -5.75 -20.53
C TRP A 174 -3.10 -6.53 -19.43
N TRP A 175 -4.14 -7.29 -19.77
CA TRP A 175 -4.91 -8.09 -18.81
C TRP A 175 -4.09 -9.25 -18.24
N ILE A 176 -3.14 -9.82 -19.00
CA ILE A 176 -2.21 -10.86 -18.50
C ILE A 176 -1.28 -10.25 -17.45
N VAL A 177 -0.80 -9.03 -17.68
CA VAL A 177 0.02 -8.30 -16.69
C VAL A 177 -0.76 -8.14 -15.39
N TRP A 178 -2.04 -7.71 -15.47
CA TRP A 178 -2.86 -7.58 -14.26
C TRP A 178 -3.08 -8.90 -13.53
N TRP A 179 -3.25 -10.01 -14.27
CA TRP A 179 -3.30 -11.34 -13.67
C TRP A 179 -1.98 -11.73 -13.00
N ALA A 180 -0.85 -11.50 -13.65
CA ALA A 180 0.47 -11.76 -13.05
C ALA A 180 0.66 -10.96 -11.76
N MET A 181 0.29 -9.66 -11.77
CA MET A 181 0.33 -8.82 -10.57
C MET A 181 -0.63 -9.30 -9.47
N THR A 182 -1.83 -9.75 -9.85
CA THR A 182 -2.82 -10.31 -8.92
C THR A 182 -2.29 -11.57 -8.24
N LEU A 183 -1.75 -12.50 -9.00
CA LEU A 183 -1.19 -13.74 -8.47
C LEU A 183 -0.01 -13.46 -7.53
N LEU A 184 0.90 -12.58 -7.93
CA LEU A 184 1.99 -12.12 -7.07
C LEU A 184 1.46 -11.51 -5.77
N ALA A 185 0.49 -10.60 -5.87
CA ALA A 185 -0.10 -9.93 -4.71
C ALA A 185 -0.83 -10.91 -3.77
N ILE A 186 -1.50 -11.94 -4.30
CA ILE A 186 -2.08 -13.02 -3.50
C ILE A 186 -0.99 -13.74 -2.70
N VAL A 187 0.10 -14.15 -3.36
CA VAL A 187 1.22 -14.84 -2.69
C VAL A 187 1.82 -13.96 -1.58
N LEU A 188 2.04 -12.68 -1.86
CA LEU A 188 2.56 -11.73 -0.88
C LEU A 188 1.57 -11.42 0.27
N THR A 189 0.28 -11.63 0.06
CA THR A 189 -0.74 -11.43 1.10
C THR A 189 -0.79 -12.59 2.10
N LEU A 190 -0.40 -13.79 1.72
CA LEU A 190 -0.47 -14.98 2.60
C LEU A 190 0.25 -14.76 3.94
N PRO A 191 1.52 -14.27 3.98
CA PRO A 191 2.17 -13.99 5.26
C PRO A 191 1.42 -13.00 6.14
N LEU A 192 0.76 -11.97 5.55
CA LEU A 192 -0.04 -10.98 6.29
C LEU A 192 -1.29 -11.59 6.93
N LEU A 193 -1.91 -12.57 6.25
CA LEU A 193 -3.10 -13.25 6.76
C LEU A 193 -2.75 -14.26 7.85
N LEU A 194 -1.61 -14.96 7.72
CA LEU A 194 -1.18 -16.04 8.60
C LEU A 194 -0.40 -15.54 9.83
N ALA A 195 0.33 -14.41 9.70
CA ALA A 195 1.12 -13.91 10.81
C ALA A 195 0.23 -13.36 11.94
N PRO A 196 0.61 -13.58 13.21
CA PRO A 196 0.00 -12.92 14.35
C PRO A 196 0.51 -11.47 14.43
N ILE A 197 0.00 -10.60 13.55
CA ILE A 197 0.35 -9.16 13.53
C ILE A 197 -0.38 -8.35 14.60
N GLY A 198 -1.04 -9.01 15.54
CA GLY A 198 -1.68 -8.36 16.69
C GLY A 198 -0.65 -7.83 17.66
N ILE A 199 -0.74 -6.54 17.95
CA ILE A 199 -0.05 -5.91 19.09
C ILE A 199 -1.12 -5.72 20.15
N ASP A 200 -0.83 -6.12 21.40
CA ASP A 200 -1.77 -5.94 22.51
C ASP A 200 -2.23 -4.47 22.57
N ALA A 201 -3.54 -4.28 22.68
CA ALA A 201 -4.17 -2.96 22.69
C ALA A 201 -3.58 -1.99 23.74
N GLY A 202 -2.92 -2.52 24.77
CA GLY A 202 -2.19 -1.74 25.78
C GLY A 202 -0.98 -0.98 25.23
N MET A 203 -0.37 -1.41 24.13
CA MET A 203 0.77 -0.69 23.51
C MET A 203 0.31 0.48 22.62
N VAL A 204 -0.93 0.49 22.17
CA VAL A 204 -1.50 1.54 21.30
C VAL A 204 -2.01 2.74 22.09
N GLY A 205 -2.27 2.56 23.40
CA GLY A 205 -2.90 3.57 24.27
C GLY A 205 -1.99 4.74 24.71
N ALA A 206 -0.69 4.65 24.52
CA ALA A 206 0.27 5.63 25.09
C ALA A 206 0.50 6.88 24.20
N ALA A 207 -0.02 6.97 22.99
CA ALA A 207 0.32 8.01 22.02
C ALA A 207 -0.80 9.00 21.70
N GLN A 208 -1.74 9.27 22.61
CA GLN A 208 -2.67 10.39 22.45
C GLN A 208 -2.10 11.69 23.05
N ALA A 209 -0.85 12.02 22.78
CA ALA A 209 -0.38 13.38 22.98
C ALA A 209 -1.14 14.31 22.03
N LYS A 210 -1.68 15.42 22.56
CA LYS A 210 -2.32 16.46 21.75
C LYS A 210 -1.32 16.92 20.69
N PHE A 211 -1.51 16.44 19.45
CA PHE A 211 -0.64 16.79 18.34
C PHE A 211 -0.91 18.24 17.93
N SER A 212 0.14 19.09 17.97
CA SER A 212 0.09 20.45 17.43
C SER A 212 0.69 20.48 16.03
N ILE A 213 -0.07 21.00 15.07
CA ILE A 213 0.39 21.16 13.68
C ILE A 213 1.46 22.27 13.57
N LYS A 214 1.46 23.24 14.48
CA LYS A 214 2.34 24.43 14.42
C LYS A 214 3.84 24.13 14.21
N PRO A 215 4.49 23.16 14.91
CA PRO A 215 5.92 22.90 14.70
C PRO A 215 6.23 22.15 13.43
N VAL A 216 5.25 21.52 12.76
CA VAL A 216 5.48 20.62 11.60
C VAL A 216 4.83 21.13 10.31
N TRP A 217 4.14 22.29 10.32
CA TRP A 217 3.42 22.79 9.16
C TRP A 217 4.31 23.02 7.93
N ILE A 218 5.56 23.45 8.13
CA ILE A 218 6.54 23.66 7.04
C ILE A 218 6.88 22.33 6.35
N TYR A 219 7.04 21.26 7.12
CA TYR A 219 7.28 19.91 6.57
C TYR A 219 6.05 19.39 5.83
N LEU A 220 4.84 19.66 6.37
CA LEU A 220 3.58 19.30 5.69
C LEU A 220 3.41 20.07 4.38
N ALA A 221 3.72 21.37 4.36
CA ALA A 221 3.70 22.17 3.14
C ALA A 221 4.72 21.68 2.10
N GLY A 222 5.95 21.39 2.53
CA GLY A 222 6.98 20.81 1.66
C GLY A 222 6.56 19.45 1.09
N TYR A 223 5.96 18.59 1.90
CA TYR A 223 5.46 17.29 1.47
C TYR A 223 4.28 17.42 0.50
N PHE A 224 3.39 18.38 0.73
CA PHE A 224 2.30 18.70 -0.19
C PHE A 224 2.81 19.17 -1.56
N LEU A 225 3.78 20.10 -1.58
CA LEU A 225 4.39 20.59 -2.82
C LEU A 225 5.14 19.47 -3.56
N PHE A 226 5.88 18.63 -2.83
CA PHE A 226 6.51 17.44 -3.39
C PHE A 226 5.48 16.50 -4.04
N GLY A 227 4.38 16.22 -3.33
CA GLY A 227 3.31 15.38 -3.86
C GLY A 227 2.65 15.96 -5.10
N ALA A 228 2.41 17.27 -5.13
CA ALA A 228 1.86 17.97 -6.29
C ALA A 228 2.79 17.88 -7.50
N GLY A 229 4.10 18.10 -7.31
CA GLY A 229 5.09 17.97 -8.39
C GLY A 229 5.35 16.53 -8.85
N TYR A 230 5.13 15.54 -7.97
CA TYR A 230 5.29 14.13 -8.30
C TYR A 230 4.16 13.56 -9.17
N ILE A 231 2.99 14.18 -9.15
CA ILE A 231 1.80 13.74 -9.90
C ILE A 231 1.68 14.49 -11.24
N ALA A 232 2.30 15.67 -11.34
CA ALA A 232 2.34 16.48 -12.57
C ALA A 232 3.24 15.87 -13.63
#